data_87ee090cce67d934f448ab87eee738ac
#
_entry.id   87ee090cce67d934f448ab87eee738ac
#
_cell.length_a   1.000
_cell.length_b   1.000
_cell.length_c   1.000
_cell.angle_alpha   90.00
_cell.angle_beta   90.00
_cell.angle_gamma   90.00
#
_symmetry.space_group_name_H-M   'P 1'
#
loop_
_entity.id
_entity.type
_entity.pdbx_description
1 polymer ?
#
loop_
_entity_poly.entity_id
_entity_poly.type
_entity_poly.pdbx_seq_one_letter_code
_entity_poly.pdbx_strand_id
1 'polypeptide(L)'
;ATDGDADRIGVIDDKGNFLHPNDILVLLYYYLVKFKGWHGPVVRNIATTHMLDKVAEQFGEKCYEVPVGFKYVSAKMQETGAIIGGESSGGLTVHGHINGKDGIYAAALLIEMLAVTGKKLSQIMDDIHAECGEIHMEERDYKFTLEKKLKMQEVLMEQKQLPDLPEEIDHVSYLDGSKVYFKNGGWVIARFSGTEPLLRIFCEMPDAVEAADICTRYE
;
A
#
# COMPACT_ATOMS: atom_id res chain seq x y z
N ALA A 1 -10.06 10.15 -11.96
CA ALA A 1 -9.16 10.29 -13.11
C ALA A 1 -8.31 9.03 -13.26
N THR A 2 -7.82 8.81 -14.48
CA THR A 2 -6.82 7.76 -14.75
C THR A 2 -5.56 8.40 -15.33
N ASP A 3 -4.45 7.67 -15.34
CA ASP A 3 -3.25 8.04 -16.09
C ASP A 3 -3.41 7.79 -17.61
N GLY A 4 -2.32 7.98 -18.38
CA GLY A 4 -2.38 7.99 -19.85
C GLY A 4 -2.76 6.67 -20.51
N ASP A 5 -2.46 5.53 -19.88
CA ASP A 5 -2.82 4.18 -20.33
C ASP A 5 -3.99 3.58 -19.54
N ALA A 6 -4.59 4.38 -18.64
CA ALA A 6 -5.79 4.07 -17.87
C ALA A 6 -5.68 2.83 -16.96
N ASP A 7 -4.47 2.44 -16.61
CA ASP A 7 -4.22 1.28 -15.76
C ASP A 7 -4.16 1.62 -14.25
N ARG A 8 -4.04 2.91 -13.91
CA ARG A 8 -4.04 3.46 -12.55
C ARG A 8 -5.15 4.48 -12.36
N ILE A 9 -5.64 4.59 -11.12
CA ILE A 9 -6.72 5.51 -10.76
C ILE A 9 -6.26 6.52 -9.72
N GLY A 10 -6.74 7.77 -9.86
CA GLY A 10 -6.68 8.82 -8.86
C GLY A 10 -8.08 9.34 -8.54
N VAL A 11 -8.34 9.61 -7.28
CA VAL A 11 -9.67 9.98 -6.77
C VAL A 11 -9.58 11.22 -5.89
N ILE A 12 -10.56 12.11 -6.03
CA ILE A 12 -10.80 13.23 -5.11
C ILE A 12 -12.08 12.91 -4.32
N ASP A 13 -12.03 13.04 -3.01
CA ASP A 13 -13.17 12.80 -2.14
C ASP A 13 -14.19 13.95 -2.16
N ASP A 14 -15.27 13.80 -1.40
CA ASP A 14 -16.35 14.79 -1.25
C ASP A 14 -15.94 16.05 -0.46
N LYS A 15 -14.78 16.04 0.19
CA LYS A 15 -14.18 17.19 0.89
C LYS A 15 -13.16 17.94 0.02
N GLY A 16 -12.85 17.42 -1.18
CA GLY A 16 -11.85 17.97 -2.10
C GLY A 16 -10.43 17.47 -1.86
N ASN A 17 -10.24 16.45 -1.03
CA ASN A 17 -8.94 15.87 -0.76
C ASN A 17 -8.60 14.80 -1.79
N PHE A 18 -7.34 14.76 -2.22
CA PHE A 18 -6.83 13.63 -2.98
C PHE A 18 -6.72 12.40 -2.07
N LEU A 19 -7.40 11.31 -2.47
CA LEU A 19 -7.25 10.04 -1.80
C LEU A 19 -5.99 9.34 -2.28
N HIS A 20 -5.14 8.94 -1.33
CA HIS A 20 -4.00 8.12 -1.66
C HIS A 20 -4.45 6.80 -2.31
N PRO A 21 -3.71 6.24 -3.29
CA PRO A 21 -4.08 4.95 -3.90
C PRO A 21 -4.26 3.80 -2.89
N ASN A 22 -3.54 3.84 -1.79
CA ASN A 22 -3.73 2.91 -0.68
C ASN A 22 -5.17 2.94 -0.14
N ASP A 23 -5.71 4.15 0.07
CA ASP A 23 -7.07 4.34 0.59
C ASP A 23 -8.12 3.82 -0.38
N ILE A 24 -7.88 4.00 -1.69
CA ILE A 24 -8.75 3.49 -2.75
C ILE A 24 -8.83 1.96 -2.69
N LEU A 25 -7.69 1.30 -2.56
CA LEU A 25 -7.61 -0.15 -2.46
C LEU A 25 -8.28 -0.67 -1.18
N VAL A 26 -8.07 0.02 -0.06
CA VAL A 26 -8.71 -0.30 1.23
C VAL A 26 -10.23 -0.13 1.15
N LEU A 27 -10.72 0.99 0.60
CA LEU A 27 -12.15 1.25 0.40
C LEU A 27 -12.81 0.16 -0.43
N LEU A 28 -12.19 -0.22 -1.55
CA LEU A 28 -12.72 -1.27 -2.43
C LEU A 28 -12.71 -2.64 -1.78
N TYR A 29 -11.62 -3.02 -1.08
CA TYR A 29 -11.59 -4.30 -0.37
C TYR A 29 -12.66 -4.36 0.72
N TYR A 30 -12.77 -3.33 1.55
CA TYR A 30 -13.80 -3.20 2.58
C TYR A 30 -15.22 -3.28 1.98
N TYR A 31 -15.46 -2.61 0.85
CA TYR A 31 -16.72 -2.69 0.15
C TYR A 31 -17.05 -4.12 -0.32
N LEU A 32 -16.08 -4.80 -0.92
CA LEU A 32 -16.27 -6.16 -1.42
C LEU A 32 -16.62 -7.13 -0.28
N VAL A 33 -15.92 -7.06 0.85
CA VAL A 33 -16.14 -7.99 1.96
C VAL A 33 -17.40 -7.64 2.77
N LYS A 34 -17.61 -6.36 3.10
CA LYS A 34 -18.68 -5.94 3.99
C LYS A 34 -20.04 -5.81 3.32
N PHE A 35 -20.10 -5.22 2.13
CA PHE A 35 -21.36 -4.86 1.46
C PHE A 35 -21.72 -5.82 0.33
N LYS A 36 -20.76 -6.33 -0.42
CA LYS A 36 -21.01 -7.35 -1.44
C LYS A 36 -21.03 -8.78 -0.87
N GLY A 37 -20.55 -8.97 0.36
CA GLY A 37 -20.47 -10.27 1.00
C GLY A 37 -19.50 -11.23 0.30
N TRP A 38 -18.48 -10.70 -0.37
CA TRP A 38 -17.44 -11.54 -0.94
C TRP A 38 -16.50 -12.03 0.15
N HIS A 39 -16.03 -13.26 -0.01
CA HIS A 39 -15.06 -13.86 0.90
C HIS A 39 -13.78 -14.18 0.12
N GLY A 40 -12.64 -13.85 0.69
CA GLY A 40 -11.34 -14.16 0.14
C GLY A 40 -10.25 -13.15 0.48
N PRO A 41 -8.99 -13.56 0.29
CA PRO A 41 -7.84 -12.74 0.64
C PRO A 41 -7.71 -11.47 -0.21
N VAL A 42 -6.84 -10.58 0.26
CA VAL A 42 -6.31 -9.45 -0.51
C VAL A 42 -4.81 -9.65 -0.76
N VAL A 43 -4.30 -9.12 -1.88
CA VAL A 43 -2.87 -9.10 -2.19
C VAL A 43 -2.38 -7.67 -2.33
N ARG A 44 -1.30 -7.34 -1.65
CA ARG A 44 -0.61 -6.05 -1.75
C ARG A 44 0.89 -6.22 -2.01
N ASN A 45 1.52 -5.23 -2.62
CA ASN A 45 2.96 -5.24 -2.66
C ASN A 45 3.57 -4.76 -1.32
N ILE A 46 4.88 -4.99 -1.17
CA ILE A 46 5.63 -4.72 0.08
C ILE A 46 5.61 -3.23 0.51
N ALA A 47 5.33 -2.29 -0.41
CA ALA A 47 5.26 -0.84 -0.15
C ALA A 47 3.81 -0.32 -0.02
N THR A 48 2.82 -1.20 -0.03
CA THR A 48 1.39 -0.85 0.09
C THR A 48 0.94 -0.98 1.55
N THR A 49 -0.06 -0.19 1.92
CA THR A 49 -0.55 -0.04 3.31
C THR A 49 -0.90 -1.35 4.01
N HIS A 50 -0.56 -1.45 5.29
CA HIS A 50 -0.99 -2.52 6.20
C HIS A 50 -2.44 -2.32 6.72
N MET A 51 -3.13 -1.23 6.35
CA MET A 51 -4.56 -1.12 6.60
C MET A 51 -5.34 -2.26 5.92
N LEU A 52 -4.85 -2.80 4.80
CA LEU A 52 -5.42 -3.99 4.15
C LEU A 52 -5.32 -5.24 5.03
N ASP A 53 -4.23 -5.39 5.78
CA ASP A 53 -4.05 -6.49 6.74
C ASP A 53 -5.09 -6.39 7.87
N LYS A 54 -5.28 -5.17 8.41
CA LYS A 54 -6.26 -4.91 9.48
C LYS A 54 -7.71 -5.17 9.01
N VAL A 55 -8.06 -4.70 7.80
CA VAL A 55 -9.38 -4.99 7.22
C VAL A 55 -9.55 -6.50 6.98
N ALA A 56 -8.54 -7.18 6.43
CA ALA A 56 -8.60 -8.62 6.23
C ALA A 56 -8.82 -9.37 7.56
N GLU A 57 -8.05 -9.03 8.60
CA GLU A 57 -8.19 -9.61 9.93
C GLU A 57 -9.59 -9.40 10.52
N GLN A 58 -10.15 -8.18 10.40
CA GLN A 58 -11.49 -7.83 10.88
C GLN A 58 -12.58 -8.75 10.29
N PHE A 59 -12.42 -9.19 9.04
CA PHE A 59 -13.37 -10.07 8.36
C PHE A 59 -12.95 -11.56 8.35
N GLY A 60 -11.89 -11.93 9.08
CA GLY A 60 -11.38 -13.31 9.16
C GLY A 60 -10.69 -13.79 7.88
N GLU A 61 -10.24 -12.84 7.05
CA GLU A 61 -9.55 -13.10 5.79
C GLU A 61 -8.04 -12.90 5.93
N LYS A 62 -7.29 -13.16 4.86
CA LYS A 62 -5.83 -13.01 4.82
C LYS A 62 -5.39 -11.89 3.89
N CYS A 63 -4.32 -11.19 4.26
CA CYS A 63 -3.56 -10.31 3.38
C CYS A 63 -2.24 -10.98 3.01
N TYR A 64 -1.90 -11.00 1.72
CA TYR A 64 -0.62 -11.53 1.22
C TYR A 64 0.25 -10.39 0.71
N GLU A 65 1.51 -10.39 1.16
CA GLU A 65 2.53 -9.46 0.71
C GLU A 65 3.38 -10.08 -0.39
N VAL A 66 3.68 -9.27 -1.44
CA VAL A 66 4.54 -9.67 -2.57
C VAL A 66 5.54 -8.56 -2.90
N PRO A 67 6.62 -8.84 -3.66
CA PRO A 67 7.51 -7.80 -4.17
C PRO A 67 6.77 -6.77 -5.02
N VAL A 68 7.37 -5.59 -5.22
CA VAL A 68 6.82 -4.56 -6.13
C VAL A 68 6.81 -5.07 -7.56
N GLY A 69 5.68 -4.89 -8.21
CA GLY A 69 5.44 -5.29 -9.60
C GLY A 69 4.14 -6.07 -9.74
N PHE A 70 3.24 -5.55 -10.56
CA PHE A 70 1.88 -6.06 -10.68
C PHE A 70 1.80 -7.55 -11.07
N LYS A 71 2.81 -8.06 -11.80
CA LYS A 71 2.93 -9.48 -12.11
C LYS A 71 2.92 -10.39 -10.87
N TYR A 72 3.52 -9.93 -9.76
CA TYR A 72 3.53 -10.69 -8.51
C TYR A 72 2.17 -10.63 -7.81
N VAL A 73 1.50 -9.47 -7.87
CA VAL A 73 0.13 -9.32 -7.37
C VAL A 73 -0.80 -10.27 -8.11
N SER A 74 -0.82 -10.22 -9.45
CA SER A 74 -1.68 -11.10 -10.28
C SER A 74 -1.40 -12.58 -10.05
N ALA A 75 -0.13 -12.99 -9.99
CA ALA A 75 0.24 -14.38 -9.74
C ALA A 75 -0.23 -14.86 -8.36
N LYS A 76 -0.04 -14.05 -7.33
CA LYS A 76 -0.46 -14.39 -5.96
C LYS A 76 -1.98 -14.42 -5.82
N MET A 77 -2.71 -13.54 -6.51
CA MET A 77 -4.17 -13.59 -6.55
C MET A 77 -4.67 -14.91 -7.16
N GLN A 78 -4.07 -15.36 -8.26
CA GLN A 78 -4.44 -16.66 -8.86
C GLN A 78 -4.11 -17.85 -7.96
N GLU A 79 -2.95 -17.82 -7.29
CA GLU A 79 -2.50 -18.86 -6.37
C GLU A 79 -3.43 -19.00 -5.15
N THR A 80 -3.90 -17.87 -4.60
CA THR A 80 -4.61 -17.83 -3.32
C THR A 80 -6.12 -17.67 -3.43
N GLY A 81 -6.64 -17.38 -4.63
CA GLY A 81 -8.04 -17.04 -4.84
C GLY A 81 -8.41 -15.65 -4.28
N ALA A 82 -7.42 -14.76 -4.15
CA ALA A 82 -7.67 -13.41 -3.61
C ALA A 82 -8.69 -12.64 -4.46
N ILE A 83 -9.57 -11.91 -3.78
CA ILE A 83 -10.69 -11.20 -4.43
C ILE A 83 -10.30 -9.85 -5.01
N ILE A 84 -9.22 -9.25 -4.49
CA ILE A 84 -8.65 -7.98 -4.98
C ILE A 84 -7.15 -7.97 -4.73
N GLY A 85 -6.42 -7.27 -5.56
CA GLY A 85 -5.01 -7.01 -5.35
C GLY A 85 -4.59 -5.69 -5.99
N GLY A 86 -3.59 -5.03 -5.38
CA GLY A 86 -3.16 -3.73 -5.87
C GLY A 86 -1.82 -3.26 -5.29
N GLU A 87 -1.45 -2.07 -5.73
CA GLU A 87 -0.19 -1.40 -5.41
C GLU A 87 -0.43 0.05 -4.99
N SER A 88 0.45 0.60 -4.15
CA SER A 88 0.46 2.01 -3.73
C SER A 88 0.54 3.01 -4.90
N SER A 89 0.92 2.54 -6.09
CA SER A 89 0.93 3.35 -7.32
C SER A 89 -0.44 3.59 -7.95
N GLY A 90 -1.52 2.96 -7.46
CA GLY A 90 -2.89 3.12 -7.94
C GLY A 90 -3.36 2.04 -8.93
N GLY A 91 -2.51 1.07 -9.25
CA GLY A 91 -2.90 -0.08 -10.06
C GLY A 91 -3.55 -1.16 -9.21
N LEU A 92 -4.73 -1.62 -9.60
CA LEU A 92 -5.44 -2.71 -8.93
C LEU A 92 -6.23 -3.58 -9.92
N THR A 93 -6.56 -4.78 -9.48
CA THR A 93 -7.51 -5.68 -10.17
C THR A 93 -8.36 -6.45 -9.17
N VAL A 94 -9.48 -6.98 -9.66
CA VAL A 94 -10.48 -7.69 -8.86
C VAL A 94 -10.74 -9.05 -9.47
N HIS A 95 -11.01 -10.05 -8.64
CA HIS A 95 -11.36 -11.39 -9.09
C HIS A 95 -12.54 -11.37 -10.08
N GLY A 96 -12.44 -12.18 -11.14
CA GLY A 96 -13.47 -12.24 -12.19
C GLY A 96 -13.36 -11.16 -13.25
N HIS A 97 -12.39 -10.24 -13.14
CA HIS A 97 -12.02 -9.28 -14.17
C HIS A 97 -10.70 -9.70 -14.84
N ILE A 98 -10.05 -8.82 -15.60
CA ILE A 98 -8.74 -9.11 -16.21
C ILE A 98 -7.64 -9.28 -15.14
N ASN A 99 -6.63 -10.11 -15.44
CA ASN A 99 -5.47 -10.29 -14.56
C ASN A 99 -4.42 -9.17 -14.72
N GLY A 100 -4.89 -7.94 -14.93
CA GLY A 100 -4.08 -6.75 -15.13
C GLY A 100 -4.74 -5.55 -14.47
N LYS A 101 -3.98 -4.48 -14.36
CA LYS A 101 -4.48 -3.22 -13.78
C LYS A 101 -5.56 -2.62 -14.68
N ASP A 102 -6.64 -2.11 -14.07
CA ASP A 102 -7.73 -1.42 -14.79
C ASP A 102 -8.32 -0.30 -13.91
N GLY A 103 -7.90 0.93 -14.20
CA GLY A 103 -8.37 2.12 -13.49
C GLY A 103 -9.83 2.47 -13.81
N ILE A 104 -10.32 2.12 -15.00
CA ILE A 104 -11.72 2.38 -15.39
C ILE A 104 -12.66 1.45 -14.61
N TYR A 105 -12.31 0.17 -14.51
CA TYR A 105 -13.08 -0.77 -13.71
C TYR A 105 -13.06 -0.41 -12.21
N ALA A 106 -11.91 0.01 -11.68
CA ALA A 106 -11.81 0.52 -10.32
C ALA A 106 -12.73 1.72 -10.08
N ALA A 107 -12.81 2.66 -11.03
CA ALA A 107 -13.73 3.80 -10.95
C ALA A 107 -15.21 3.35 -10.95
N ALA A 108 -15.58 2.37 -11.78
CA ALA A 108 -16.94 1.82 -11.80
C ALA A 108 -17.31 1.17 -10.46
N LEU A 109 -16.37 0.43 -9.82
CA LEU A 109 -16.58 -0.16 -8.50
C LEU A 109 -16.75 0.90 -7.40
N LEU A 110 -16.00 2.01 -7.46
CA LEU A 110 -16.19 3.12 -6.51
C LEU A 110 -17.57 3.75 -6.66
N ILE A 111 -18.04 3.94 -7.89
CA ILE A 111 -19.38 4.47 -8.15
C ILE A 111 -20.44 3.49 -7.62
N GLU A 112 -20.29 2.20 -7.88
CA GLU A 112 -21.17 1.15 -7.33
C GLU A 112 -21.18 1.20 -5.79
N MET A 113 -20.01 1.29 -5.16
CA MET A 113 -19.88 1.40 -3.70
C MET A 113 -20.67 2.60 -3.15
N LEU A 114 -20.53 3.79 -3.76
CA LEU A 114 -21.29 4.98 -3.36
C LEU A 114 -22.79 4.78 -3.50
N ALA A 115 -23.22 4.19 -4.61
CA ALA A 115 -24.64 3.94 -4.88
C ALA A 115 -25.26 2.91 -3.93
N VAL A 116 -24.53 1.84 -3.63
CA VAL A 116 -25.00 0.76 -2.74
C VAL A 116 -25.01 1.21 -1.27
N THR A 117 -23.97 1.91 -0.82
CA THR A 117 -23.83 2.32 0.58
C THR A 117 -24.66 3.56 0.90
N GLY A 118 -24.94 4.43 -0.08
CA GLY A 118 -25.53 5.75 0.12
C GLY A 118 -24.62 6.71 0.92
N LYS A 119 -23.38 6.33 1.15
CA LYS A 119 -22.39 7.11 1.91
C LYS A 119 -21.39 7.80 0.99
N LYS A 120 -20.77 8.86 1.48
CA LYS A 120 -19.65 9.54 0.82
C LYS A 120 -18.34 8.78 1.08
N LEU A 121 -17.32 8.99 0.22
CA LEU A 121 -16.02 8.35 0.38
C LEU A 121 -15.39 8.63 1.76
N SER A 122 -15.42 9.90 2.19
CA SER A 122 -14.90 10.28 3.51
C SER A 122 -15.60 9.55 4.66
N GLN A 123 -16.92 9.35 4.57
CA GLN A 123 -17.69 8.65 5.60
C GLN A 123 -17.36 7.15 5.65
N ILE A 124 -17.09 6.53 4.49
CA ILE A 124 -16.70 5.12 4.46
C ILE A 124 -15.28 4.95 5.05
N MET A 125 -14.36 5.89 4.77
CA MET A 125 -13.04 5.90 5.42
C MET A 125 -13.16 6.07 6.94
N ASP A 126 -14.02 7.00 7.41
CA ASP A 126 -14.28 7.18 8.85
C ASP A 126 -14.79 5.88 9.50
N ASP A 127 -15.68 5.12 8.81
CA ASP A 127 -16.13 3.80 9.28
C ASP A 127 -14.97 2.80 9.39
N ILE A 128 -14.09 2.75 8.37
CA ILE A 128 -12.91 1.85 8.36
C ILE A 128 -11.98 2.19 9.52
N HIS A 129 -11.69 3.48 9.73
CA HIS A 129 -10.85 3.92 10.84
C HIS A 129 -11.47 3.59 12.21
N ALA A 130 -12.80 3.73 12.34
CA ALA A 130 -13.49 3.37 13.57
C ALA A 130 -13.44 1.85 13.87
N GLU A 131 -13.44 1.00 12.84
CA GLU A 131 -13.43 -0.46 12.98
C GLU A 131 -12.03 -1.06 13.07
N CYS A 132 -11.06 -0.51 12.31
CA CYS A 132 -9.72 -1.07 12.15
C CYS A 132 -8.61 -0.22 12.80
N GLY A 133 -8.94 0.97 13.30
CA GLY A 133 -7.97 1.97 13.79
C GLY A 133 -7.35 2.77 12.65
N GLU A 134 -6.61 3.82 13.01
CA GLU A 134 -5.90 4.68 12.06
C GLU A 134 -4.44 4.27 11.94
N ILE A 135 -3.87 4.53 10.79
CA ILE A 135 -2.44 4.47 10.50
C ILE A 135 -2.08 5.60 9.53
N HIS A 136 -0.85 6.09 9.63
CA HIS A 136 -0.39 7.26 8.90
C HIS A 136 0.79 6.90 8.02
N MET A 137 0.65 7.21 6.71
CA MET A 137 1.68 6.96 5.70
C MET A 137 2.48 8.22 5.44
N GLU A 138 3.80 8.09 5.38
CA GLU A 138 4.73 9.11 4.91
C GLU A 138 5.54 8.54 3.75
N GLU A 139 5.69 9.31 2.68
CA GLU A 139 6.47 8.93 1.50
C GLU A 139 7.51 10.00 1.19
N ARG A 140 8.75 9.59 0.92
CA ARG A 140 9.83 10.49 0.50
C ARG A 140 10.66 9.91 -0.62
N ASP A 141 11.00 10.76 -1.58
CA ASP A 141 11.83 10.43 -2.72
C ASP A 141 13.14 11.22 -2.65
N TYR A 142 14.27 10.51 -2.61
CA TYR A 142 15.61 11.10 -2.59
C TYR A 142 16.35 10.83 -3.88
N LYS A 143 16.66 11.91 -4.65
CA LYS A 143 17.47 11.83 -5.87
C LYS A 143 18.94 12.04 -5.54
N PHE A 144 19.81 11.25 -6.15
CA PHE A 144 21.25 11.33 -5.95
C PHE A 144 22.02 10.87 -7.19
N THR A 145 23.37 10.98 -7.14
CA THR A 145 24.22 10.49 -8.24
C THR A 145 24.29 8.97 -8.23
N LEU A 146 24.62 8.37 -9.38
CA LEU A 146 24.79 6.91 -9.48
C LEU A 146 25.83 6.38 -8.48
N GLU A 147 26.92 7.12 -8.27
CA GLU A 147 27.97 6.75 -7.30
C GLU A 147 27.42 6.65 -5.87
N LYS A 148 26.64 7.66 -5.44
CA LYS A 148 25.97 7.61 -4.12
C LYS A 148 24.99 6.45 -4.03
N LYS A 149 24.22 6.19 -5.11
CA LYS A 149 23.30 5.03 -5.14
C LYS A 149 24.02 3.72 -4.85
N LEU A 150 25.13 3.45 -5.53
CA LEU A 150 25.89 2.22 -5.36
C LEU A 150 26.43 2.07 -3.92
N LYS A 151 26.96 3.16 -3.35
CA LYS A 151 27.41 3.16 -1.96
C LYS A 151 26.28 2.92 -0.96
N MET A 152 25.14 3.54 -1.16
CA MET A 152 23.98 3.33 -0.28
C MET A 152 23.40 1.92 -0.43
N GLN A 153 23.40 1.35 -1.65
CA GLN A 153 23.01 -0.04 -1.85
C GLN A 153 23.94 -1.01 -1.11
N GLU A 154 25.25 -0.78 -1.17
CA GLU A 154 26.23 -1.55 -0.40
C GLU A 154 25.91 -1.52 1.10
N VAL A 155 25.69 -0.31 1.66
CA VAL A 155 25.41 -0.14 3.10
C VAL A 155 24.09 -0.80 3.50
N LEU A 156 23.00 -0.48 2.81
CA LEU A 156 21.66 -0.91 3.22
C LEU A 156 21.35 -2.37 2.84
N MET A 157 21.85 -2.86 1.70
CA MET A 157 21.44 -4.16 1.16
C MET A 157 22.51 -5.25 1.40
N GLU A 158 23.80 -4.94 1.25
CA GLU A 158 24.88 -5.93 1.43
C GLU A 158 25.36 -6.00 2.87
N GLN A 159 25.70 -4.82 3.46
CA GLN A 159 26.11 -4.73 4.85
C GLN A 159 24.94 -4.80 5.84
N LYS A 160 23.69 -4.60 5.34
CA LYS A 160 22.45 -4.62 6.13
C LYS A 160 22.49 -3.64 7.32
N GLN A 161 23.15 -2.51 7.13
CA GLN A 161 23.19 -1.45 8.13
C GLN A 161 21.94 -0.59 8.01
N LEU A 162 21.20 -0.51 9.10
CA LEU A 162 20.02 0.35 9.23
C LEU A 162 20.42 1.66 9.93
N PRO A 163 19.68 2.76 9.68
CA PRO A 163 19.83 3.95 10.52
C PRO A 163 19.41 3.65 11.95
N ASP A 164 19.72 4.56 12.86
CA ASP A 164 19.25 4.48 14.24
C ASP A 164 17.74 4.76 14.27
N LEU A 165 16.94 3.73 14.54
CA LEU A 165 15.49 3.78 14.57
C LEU A 165 14.99 3.79 16.01
N PRO A 166 14.02 4.66 16.39
CA PRO A 166 13.60 4.83 17.77
C PRO A 166 12.70 3.69 18.25
N GLU A 167 12.03 3.00 17.31
CA GLU A 167 11.05 1.96 17.61
C GLU A 167 11.68 0.58 17.71
N GLU A 168 11.11 -0.27 18.55
CA GLU A 168 11.56 -1.66 18.70
C GLU A 168 11.27 -2.46 17.44
N ILE A 169 12.35 -2.99 16.82
CA ILE A 169 12.27 -3.79 15.60
C ILE A 169 11.74 -5.19 15.94
N ASP A 170 10.71 -5.62 15.20
CA ASP A 170 10.24 -7.00 15.24
C ASP A 170 11.09 -7.87 14.30
N HIS A 171 11.14 -7.52 13.02
CA HIS A 171 11.98 -8.20 12.03
C HIS A 171 12.32 -7.30 10.84
N VAL A 172 13.24 -7.76 9.98
CA VAL A 172 13.65 -7.06 8.77
C VAL A 172 13.52 -7.99 7.57
N SER A 173 12.92 -7.50 6.49
CA SER A 173 12.82 -8.20 5.21
C SER A 173 13.68 -7.50 4.15
N TYR A 174 14.37 -8.29 3.34
CA TYR A 174 15.15 -7.84 2.18
C TYR A 174 14.56 -8.37 0.86
N LEU A 175 13.25 -8.60 0.82
CA LEU A 175 12.55 -9.18 -0.32
C LEU A 175 12.60 -8.27 -1.57
N ASP A 176 12.40 -6.95 -1.38
CA ASP A 176 12.51 -5.94 -2.44
C ASP A 176 12.81 -4.56 -1.81
N GLY A 177 14.06 -4.39 -1.39
CA GLY A 177 14.51 -3.27 -0.58
C GLY A 177 14.80 -3.70 0.86
N SER A 178 15.03 -2.75 1.75
CA SER A 178 15.19 -2.97 3.19
C SER A 178 13.90 -2.55 3.90
N LYS A 179 13.06 -3.50 4.31
CA LYS A 179 11.84 -3.24 5.05
C LYS A 179 11.99 -3.65 6.50
N VAL A 180 11.81 -2.71 7.40
CA VAL A 180 11.81 -2.90 8.85
C VAL A 180 10.38 -2.92 9.34
N TYR A 181 10.02 -3.93 10.10
CA TYR A 181 8.72 -4.03 10.78
C TYR A 181 8.94 -3.78 12.27
N PHE A 182 8.08 -2.95 12.86
CA PHE A 182 8.16 -2.59 14.27
C PHE A 182 7.13 -3.35 15.11
N LYS A 183 7.43 -3.57 16.38
CA LYS A 183 6.52 -4.27 17.29
C LYS A 183 5.20 -3.53 17.55
N ASN A 184 5.16 -2.21 17.34
CA ASN A 184 3.94 -1.42 17.43
C ASN A 184 3.01 -1.57 16.21
N GLY A 185 3.41 -2.40 15.21
CA GLY A 185 2.67 -2.65 13.98
C GLY A 185 3.01 -1.71 12.83
N GLY A 186 3.85 -0.68 13.07
CA GLY A 186 4.38 0.18 12.02
C GLY A 186 5.46 -0.49 11.19
N TRP A 187 5.85 0.15 10.09
CA TRP A 187 6.92 -0.31 9.22
C TRP A 187 7.55 0.83 8.42
N VAL A 188 8.78 0.63 7.97
CA VAL A 188 9.44 1.50 7.01
C VAL A 188 10.16 0.67 5.96
N ILE A 189 10.12 1.08 4.70
CA ILE A 189 10.88 0.46 3.62
C ILE A 189 11.71 1.49 2.89
N ALA A 190 12.99 1.16 2.67
CA ALA A 190 13.91 1.88 1.81
C ALA A 190 14.13 1.07 0.52
N ARG A 191 13.68 1.59 -0.62
CA ARG A 191 13.69 0.89 -1.90
C ARG A 191 14.36 1.73 -2.99
N PHE A 192 15.36 1.16 -3.64
CA PHE A 192 16.00 1.80 -4.78
C PHE A 192 15.18 1.62 -6.05
N SER A 193 14.99 2.71 -6.82
CA SER A 193 14.41 2.60 -8.16
C SER A 193 15.31 1.76 -9.06
N GLY A 194 14.70 0.88 -9.86
CA GLY A 194 15.43 0.07 -10.83
C GLY A 194 15.89 0.86 -12.06
N THR A 195 15.25 1.98 -12.36
CA THR A 195 15.46 2.77 -13.59
C THR A 195 16.15 4.11 -13.35
N GLU A 196 16.06 4.67 -12.15
CA GLU A 196 16.57 6.00 -11.80
C GLU A 196 17.48 5.95 -10.57
N PRO A 197 18.42 6.89 -10.39
CA PRO A 197 19.20 7.05 -9.17
C PRO A 197 18.33 7.71 -8.08
N LEU A 198 17.36 6.96 -7.60
CA LEU A 198 16.32 7.38 -6.67
C LEU A 198 16.16 6.34 -5.57
N LEU A 199 16.11 6.78 -4.31
CA LEU A 199 15.68 6.01 -3.16
C LEU A 199 14.27 6.47 -2.77
N ARG A 200 13.37 5.53 -2.65
CA ARG A 200 12.02 5.75 -2.12
C ARG A 200 11.94 5.21 -0.71
N ILE A 201 11.46 6.04 0.19
CA ILE A 201 11.15 5.67 1.55
C ILE A 201 9.64 5.73 1.72
N PHE A 202 9.06 4.61 2.15
CA PHE A 202 7.66 4.55 2.59
C PHE A 202 7.66 4.16 4.05
N CYS A 203 6.96 4.89 4.86
CA CYS A 203 6.82 4.61 6.28
C CYS A 203 5.36 4.69 6.69
N GLU A 204 4.90 3.71 7.45
CA GLU A 204 3.55 3.70 7.99
C GLU A 204 3.61 3.42 9.48
N MET A 205 3.02 4.33 10.28
CA MET A 205 3.07 4.28 11.73
C MET A 205 1.69 4.58 12.33
N PRO A 206 1.45 4.17 13.59
CA PRO A 206 0.26 4.58 14.33
C PRO A 206 0.14 6.09 14.52
N ASP A 207 1.26 6.82 14.48
CA ASP A 207 1.33 8.28 14.64
C ASP A 207 2.04 8.95 13.46
N ALA A 208 1.49 10.07 12.97
CA ALA A 208 2.01 10.77 11.80
C ALA A 208 3.38 11.44 12.06
N VAL A 209 3.63 11.90 13.30
CA VAL A 209 4.90 12.53 13.68
C VAL A 209 6.00 11.49 13.73
N GLU A 210 5.70 10.29 14.23
CA GLU A 210 6.62 9.15 14.23
C GLU A 210 6.98 8.73 12.80
N ALA A 211 5.99 8.65 11.89
CA ALA A 211 6.23 8.32 10.48
C ALA A 211 7.20 9.32 9.83
N ALA A 212 7.00 10.60 10.06
CA ALA A 212 7.86 11.67 9.54
C ALA A 212 9.28 11.64 10.14
N ASP A 213 9.43 11.38 11.45
CA ASP A 213 10.73 11.25 12.11
C ASP A 213 11.52 10.06 11.54
N ILE A 214 10.88 8.89 11.43
CA ILE A 214 11.52 7.70 10.86
C ILE A 214 11.99 7.93 9.42
N CYS A 215 11.17 8.57 8.57
CA CYS A 215 11.60 8.93 7.22
C CYS A 215 12.83 9.84 7.22
N THR A 216 12.90 10.80 8.15
CA THR A 216 14.04 11.73 8.27
C THR A 216 15.35 11.02 8.63
N ARG A 217 15.29 9.90 9.35
CA ARG A 217 16.51 9.12 9.72
C ARG A 217 17.17 8.41 8.56
N TYR A 218 16.51 8.33 7.42
CA TYR A 218 17.09 7.82 6.17
C TYR A 218 17.73 8.92 5.31
N GLU A 219 17.69 10.19 5.71
CA GLU A 219 18.38 11.30 5.04
C GLU A 219 19.87 11.29 5.32
#